data_669d61285f494d0d1e80e27f20041680
#
_entry.id   669d61285f494d0d1e80e27f20041680
#
_cell.length_a   1.000
_cell.length_b   1.000
_cell.length_c   1.000
_cell.angle_alpha   90.00
_cell.angle_beta   90.00
_cell.angle_gamma   90.00
#
_symmetry.space_group_name_H-M   'P 1'
#
loop_
_entity.id
_entity.type
_entity.pdbx_description
1 polymer ?
#
loop_
_entity_poly.entity_id
_entity_poly.type
_entity_poly.pdbx_seq_one_letter_code
_entity_poly.pdbx_strand_id
1 'polypeptide(L)'
;MASYILKEVKSREDEKVWLHVDRPIYKGYDKWVCPLDNDILAVFDPEKNKKFATGEVVRWYVVDSESGKAVGRIAAFYDKNGSDDYEQPTGGCGFFESIDDQQVANMMFDAARDWLASKGMEAMDGPINFGSRDAWWGLLVEGYDYEPLYTNPYHPPYYKALFENYGFQNFFNQNTYVWRAQDGVLSEVALEKAHRVLANPEYQIKDISNTNLEEAAENLRIIYNKAWALFTGVKEMTKEEAQTLMRTLRPIIDPNLIYFAYHNDNPIGFFVMVPDLNCVIGKFNGKLGLVNKLRLMYELKVRKSCDRVFGIIFGITPEYQGKGIESAIMTYILENYIQKGRSPYKSFEFAWIGDFNPVMNKMIKTYVCANQHKMHTTYRYLFDRTKEFTRCPRVGFKRPAKTETKTE
;
A
#
# COMPACT_ATOMS: atom_id res chain seq x y z
N MET A 1 3.97 -6.67 39.64
CA MET A 1 3.65 -5.93 38.42
C MET A 1 4.78 -6.21 37.46
N ALA A 2 4.46 -6.57 36.21
CA ALA A 2 5.51 -6.76 35.20
C ALA A 2 6.33 -5.46 35.08
N SER A 3 7.64 -5.60 35.02
CA SER A 3 8.55 -4.47 34.88
C SER A 3 9.12 -4.48 33.47
N TYR A 4 8.93 -3.41 32.73
CA TYR A 4 9.34 -3.30 31.33
C TYR A 4 10.46 -2.27 31.16
N ILE A 5 11.37 -2.54 30.24
CA ILE A 5 12.51 -1.67 29.92
C ILE A 5 12.45 -1.34 28.42
N LEU A 6 12.36 -0.05 28.10
CA LEU A 6 12.48 0.45 26.73
C LEU A 6 13.96 0.55 26.35
N LYS A 7 14.32 0.00 25.18
CA LYS A 7 15.67 0.06 24.62
C LYS A 7 15.65 0.63 23.21
N GLU A 8 16.59 1.52 22.91
CA GLU A 8 16.81 2.02 21.57
C GLU A 8 17.70 1.04 20.78
N VAL A 9 17.41 0.87 19.49
CA VAL A 9 18.21 0.03 18.60
C VAL A 9 19.49 0.78 18.22
N LYS A 10 20.64 0.31 18.74
CA LYS A 10 21.97 0.93 18.53
C LYS A 10 23.00 -0.02 17.95
N SER A 11 22.75 -1.32 18.04
CA SER A 11 23.65 -2.38 17.59
C SER A 11 22.96 -3.32 16.60
N ARG A 12 23.75 -4.15 15.92
CA ARG A 12 23.22 -5.23 15.07
C ARG A 12 22.46 -6.29 15.87
N GLU A 13 22.82 -6.49 17.12
CA GLU A 13 22.12 -7.38 18.04
C GLU A 13 20.75 -6.83 18.38
N ASP A 14 20.66 -5.54 18.72
CA ASP A 14 19.37 -4.85 18.95
C ASP A 14 18.49 -4.92 17.70
N GLU A 15 19.07 -4.71 16.52
CA GLU A 15 18.33 -4.79 15.25
C GLU A 15 17.71 -6.17 15.03
N LYS A 16 18.43 -7.23 15.32
CA LYS A 16 17.90 -8.61 15.23
C LYS A 16 16.79 -8.86 16.24
N VAL A 17 16.95 -8.37 17.47
CA VAL A 17 15.90 -8.47 18.50
C VAL A 17 14.67 -7.70 18.02
N TRP A 18 14.83 -6.44 17.62
CA TRP A 18 13.76 -5.59 17.14
C TRP A 18 13.03 -6.22 15.95
N LEU A 19 13.77 -6.76 14.97
CA LEU A 19 13.20 -7.34 13.75
C LEU A 19 12.30 -8.54 14.05
N HIS A 20 12.62 -9.35 15.06
CA HIS A 20 11.93 -10.61 15.33
C HIS A 20 10.96 -10.56 16.53
N VAL A 21 10.62 -9.39 17.04
CA VAL A 21 9.60 -9.23 18.11
C VAL A 21 8.23 -9.76 17.68
N ASP A 22 7.91 -9.70 16.40
CA ASP A 22 6.66 -10.18 15.83
C ASP A 22 6.45 -11.69 15.98
N ARG A 23 7.51 -12.50 15.83
CA ARG A 23 7.42 -13.96 15.77
C ARG A 23 6.64 -14.62 16.93
N PRO A 24 6.93 -14.29 18.20
CA PRO A 24 6.16 -14.84 19.34
C PRO A 24 4.75 -14.22 19.43
N ILE A 25 4.54 -12.97 19.06
CA ILE A 25 3.24 -12.26 19.13
C ILE A 25 2.24 -12.93 18.18
N TYR A 26 2.66 -13.25 16.96
CA TYR A 26 1.78 -13.84 15.94
C TYR A 26 1.63 -15.36 16.04
N LYS A 27 2.17 -15.98 17.08
CA LYS A 27 1.97 -17.42 17.31
C LYS A 27 0.49 -17.73 17.54
N GLY A 28 -0.11 -18.49 16.63
CA GLY A 28 -1.53 -18.84 16.66
C GLY A 28 -2.43 -17.97 15.76
N TYR A 29 -1.85 -17.01 15.05
CA TYR A 29 -2.57 -16.24 14.03
C TYR A 29 -2.36 -16.85 12.65
N ASP A 30 -3.24 -17.76 12.24
CA ASP A 30 -3.12 -18.55 11.00
C ASP A 30 -3.12 -17.72 9.72
N LYS A 31 -3.63 -16.49 9.78
CA LYS A 31 -3.69 -15.58 8.64
C LYS A 31 -2.49 -14.65 8.54
N TRP A 32 -1.68 -14.58 9.57
CA TRP A 32 -0.46 -13.79 9.51
C TRP A 32 0.56 -14.40 8.55
N VAL A 33 1.07 -13.58 7.65
CA VAL A 33 2.18 -13.94 6.76
C VAL A 33 3.42 -13.21 7.23
N CYS A 34 4.44 -13.97 7.59
CA CYS A 34 5.71 -13.43 8.03
C CYS A 34 6.35 -12.60 6.91
N PRO A 35 6.54 -11.28 7.10
CA PRO A 35 7.17 -10.43 6.10
C PRO A 35 8.64 -10.83 5.88
N LEU A 36 9.18 -10.47 4.73
CA LEU A 36 10.60 -10.70 4.44
C LEU A 36 11.47 -9.74 5.26
N ASP A 37 12.42 -10.29 5.98
CA ASP A 37 13.35 -9.52 6.83
C ASP A 37 14.09 -8.44 6.03
N ASN A 38 14.53 -8.77 4.81
CA ASN A 38 15.24 -7.82 3.95
C ASN A 38 14.39 -6.64 3.50
N ASP A 39 13.07 -6.81 3.36
CA ASP A 39 12.18 -5.75 2.94
C ASP A 39 11.96 -4.75 4.09
N ILE A 40 11.81 -5.26 5.32
CA ILE A 40 11.73 -4.41 6.51
C ILE A 40 13.05 -3.67 6.72
N LEU A 41 14.19 -4.37 6.65
CA LEU A 41 15.50 -3.76 6.84
C LEU A 41 15.83 -2.71 5.77
N ALA A 42 15.35 -2.89 4.54
CA ALA A 42 15.54 -1.91 3.48
C ALA A 42 14.91 -0.54 3.79
N VAL A 43 13.85 -0.49 4.60
CA VAL A 43 13.24 0.77 5.06
C VAL A 43 14.19 1.57 5.93
N PHE A 44 15.05 0.88 6.71
CA PHE A 44 15.98 1.47 7.67
C PHE A 44 17.42 1.55 7.14
N ASP A 45 17.61 1.26 5.86
CA ASP A 45 18.91 1.32 5.18
C ASP A 45 19.06 2.64 4.42
N PRO A 46 19.97 3.56 4.82
CA PRO A 46 20.15 4.85 4.15
C PRO A 46 20.56 4.74 2.69
N GLU A 47 21.20 3.63 2.28
CA GLU A 47 21.59 3.42 0.89
C GLU A 47 20.40 3.05 0.00
N LYS A 48 19.34 2.47 0.58
CA LYS A 48 18.15 2.00 -0.15
C LYS A 48 16.96 2.95 -0.03
N ASN A 49 16.80 3.60 1.12
CA ASN A 49 15.68 4.48 1.38
C ASN A 49 16.05 5.95 1.20
N LYS A 50 15.60 6.54 0.09
CA LYS A 50 15.85 7.94 -0.26
C LYS A 50 15.30 8.95 0.77
N LYS A 51 14.38 8.54 1.67
CA LYS A 51 13.83 9.39 2.72
C LYS A 51 14.87 9.86 3.74
N PHE A 52 15.97 9.14 3.88
CA PHE A 52 17.09 9.57 4.72
C PHE A 52 17.76 10.88 4.25
N ALA A 53 17.58 11.29 3.00
CA ALA A 53 18.08 12.56 2.50
C ALA A 53 17.36 13.77 3.13
N THR A 54 16.12 13.59 3.61
CA THR A 54 15.25 14.67 4.10
C THR A 54 14.59 14.36 5.44
N GLY A 55 14.83 13.18 5.99
CA GLY A 55 14.21 12.72 7.23
C GLY A 55 15.13 11.92 8.11
N GLU A 56 14.65 11.60 9.29
CA GLU A 56 15.31 10.76 10.28
C GLU A 56 14.34 9.70 10.81
N VAL A 57 14.90 8.59 11.29
CA VAL A 57 14.16 7.49 11.90
C VAL A 57 14.89 6.96 13.12
N VAL A 58 14.13 6.55 14.12
CA VAL A 58 14.62 5.89 15.32
C VAL A 58 13.77 4.66 15.60
N ARG A 59 14.36 3.66 16.24
CA ARG A 59 13.68 2.39 16.56
C ARG A 59 13.88 2.04 18.02
N TRP A 60 12.82 1.52 18.66
CA TRP A 60 12.86 1.01 20.03
C TRP A 60 12.19 -0.35 20.13
N TYR A 61 12.57 -1.09 21.14
CA TYR A 61 11.90 -2.30 21.58
C TYR A 61 11.78 -2.34 23.10
N VAL A 62 10.74 -3.01 23.58
CA VAL A 62 10.46 -3.18 24.99
C VAL A 62 10.83 -4.59 25.42
N VAL A 63 11.54 -4.70 26.53
CA VAL A 63 11.95 -5.97 27.13
C VAL A 63 11.24 -6.14 28.47
N ASP A 64 10.66 -7.30 28.68
CA ASP A 64 10.17 -7.74 29.99
C ASP A 64 11.39 -8.07 30.86
N SER A 65 11.52 -7.39 31.99
CA SER A 65 12.69 -7.47 32.87
C SER A 65 12.84 -8.83 33.56
N GLU A 66 11.74 -9.55 33.75
CA GLU A 66 11.73 -10.85 34.44
C GLU A 66 12.17 -11.97 33.48
N SER A 67 11.61 -11.98 32.27
CA SER A 67 11.91 -13.03 31.29
C SER A 67 13.07 -12.69 30.37
N GLY A 68 13.48 -11.42 30.29
CA GLY A 68 14.47 -10.94 29.34
C GLY A 68 14.02 -10.94 27.88
N LYS A 69 12.74 -11.22 27.60
CA LYS A 69 12.19 -11.32 26.24
C LYS A 69 11.71 -9.96 25.72
N ALA A 70 11.92 -9.72 24.45
CA ALA A 70 11.32 -8.58 23.79
C ALA A 70 9.81 -8.81 23.60
N VAL A 71 9.00 -7.83 24.00
CA VAL A 71 7.52 -7.90 24.07
C VAL A 71 6.83 -6.81 23.25
N GLY A 72 7.60 -5.87 22.70
CA GLY A 72 7.08 -4.83 21.82
C GLY A 72 8.19 -4.16 21.02
N ARG A 73 7.84 -3.56 19.89
CA ARG A 73 8.72 -2.72 19.07
C ARG A 73 7.95 -1.59 18.41
N ILE A 74 8.65 -0.51 18.10
CA ILE A 74 8.15 0.63 17.32
C ILE A 74 9.29 1.31 16.58
N ALA A 75 8.97 2.01 15.49
CA ALA A 75 9.81 3.01 14.87
C ALA A 75 9.08 4.35 14.86
N ALA A 76 9.82 5.45 15.01
CA ALA A 76 9.31 6.80 14.77
C ALA A 76 10.20 7.52 13.76
N PHE A 77 9.61 8.38 12.94
CA PHE A 77 10.30 9.05 11.85
C PHE A 77 9.59 10.33 11.43
N TYR A 78 10.33 11.20 10.79
CA TYR A 78 9.77 12.35 10.07
C TYR A 78 10.48 12.52 8.72
N ASP A 79 9.83 13.23 7.80
CA ASP A 79 10.38 13.62 6.51
C ASP A 79 10.00 15.08 6.28
N LYS A 80 10.99 15.98 6.21
CA LYS A 80 10.77 17.41 6.03
C LYS A 80 9.91 17.72 4.80
N ASN A 81 10.12 16.98 3.71
CA ASN A 81 9.35 17.18 2.48
C ASN A 81 7.90 16.69 2.57
N GLY A 82 7.57 15.84 3.55
CA GLY A 82 6.21 15.32 3.76
C GLY A 82 5.47 16.02 4.89
N SER A 83 6.19 16.59 5.86
CA SER A 83 5.59 17.33 6.98
C SER A 83 5.12 18.73 6.57
N ASP A 84 5.75 19.33 5.54
CA ASP A 84 5.42 20.68 5.09
C ASP A 84 4.17 20.76 4.22
N ASP A 85 3.67 19.60 3.74
CA ASP A 85 2.40 19.53 2.96
C ASP A 85 1.14 19.63 3.85
N TYR A 86 1.30 19.62 5.18
CA TYR A 86 0.20 19.77 6.14
C TYR A 86 0.35 21.08 6.91
N GLU A 87 -0.78 21.75 7.16
CA GLU A 87 -0.83 22.93 8.05
C GLU A 87 -0.30 22.65 9.46
N GLN A 88 -0.18 21.36 9.81
CA GLN A 88 0.34 20.88 11.08
C GLN A 88 1.52 19.94 10.84
N PRO A 89 2.73 20.25 11.36
CA PRO A 89 3.89 19.37 11.27
C PRO A 89 3.60 18.00 11.86
N THR A 90 3.62 16.97 11.01
CA THR A 90 3.21 15.61 11.39
C THR A 90 4.32 14.62 11.07
N GLY A 91 4.76 13.89 12.09
CA GLY A 91 5.65 12.74 11.92
C GLY A 91 4.89 11.43 11.77
N GLY A 92 5.60 10.32 11.77
CA GLY A 92 5.02 8.99 11.68
C GLY A 92 5.56 8.03 12.73
N CYS A 93 4.74 7.08 13.13
CA CYS A 93 5.18 5.90 13.86
C CYS A 93 4.69 4.63 13.17
N GLY A 94 5.46 3.54 13.26
CA GLY A 94 5.08 2.29 12.60
C GLY A 94 5.95 1.12 12.98
N PHE A 95 5.76 0.02 12.25
CA PHE A 95 6.34 -1.28 12.64
C PHE A 95 6.02 -1.63 14.10
N PHE A 96 4.87 -1.13 14.56
CA PHE A 96 4.39 -1.33 15.92
C PHE A 96 3.98 -2.79 16.10
N GLU A 97 4.60 -3.42 17.09
CA GLU A 97 4.25 -4.75 17.55
C GLU A 97 4.22 -4.73 19.08
N SER A 98 3.24 -5.36 19.68
CA SER A 98 3.08 -5.41 21.13
C SER A 98 2.35 -6.67 21.57
N ILE A 99 2.69 -7.19 22.74
CA ILE A 99 1.78 -8.07 23.48
C ILE A 99 0.51 -7.27 23.86
N ASP A 100 -0.56 -7.97 24.24
CA ASP A 100 -1.81 -7.34 24.71
C ASP A 100 -1.62 -6.73 26.11
N ASP A 101 -0.86 -5.64 26.16
CA ASP A 101 -0.56 -4.89 27.36
C ASP A 101 -0.46 -3.40 27.04
N GLN A 102 -1.40 -2.60 27.58
CA GLN A 102 -1.45 -1.16 27.35
C GLN A 102 -0.22 -0.42 27.89
N GLN A 103 0.41 -0.93 28.96
CA GLN A 103 1.63 -0.30 29.50
C GLN A 103 2.78 -0.41 28.51
N VAL A 104 2.96 -1.56 27.85
CA VAL A 104 3.96 -1.76 26.81
C VAL A 104 3.71 -0.84 25.62
N ALA A 105 2.45 -0.75 25.17
CA ALA A 105 2.06 0.14 24.08
C ALA A 105 2.33 1.61 24.42
N ASN A 106 1.92 2.06 25.63
CA ASN A 106 2.12 3.43 26.07
C ASN A 106 3.60 3.81 26.11
N MET A 107 4.47 2.95 26.65
CA MET A 107 5.92 3.20 26.67
C MET A 107 6.48 3.47 25.25
N MET A 108 6.01 2.71 24.27
CA MET A 108 6.44 2.87 22.87
C MET A 108 5.88 4.15 22.23
N PHE A 109 4.60 4.43 22.46
CA PHE A 109 3.96 5.65 21.94
C PHE A 109 4.52 6.92 22.58
N ASP A 110 4.80 6.90 23.88
CA ASP A 110 5.43 8.02 24.59
C ASP A 110 6.82 8.30 24.00
N ALA A 111 7.65 7.28 23.81
CA ALA A 111 8.97 7.44 23.21
C ALA A 111 8.89 8.03 21.79
N ALA A 112 7.95 7.54 20.97
CA ALA A 112 7.73 8.05 19.63
C ALA A 112 7.27 9.51 19.64
N ARG A 113 6.28 9.85 20.49
CA ARG A 113 5.76 11.21 20.66
C ARG A 113 6.88 12.18 21.10
N ASP A 114 7.61 11.81 22.16
CA ASP A 114 8.60 12.69 22.77
C ASP A 114 9.77 12.96 21.81
N TRP A 115 10.20 11.91 21.09
CA TRP A 115 11.22 12.08 20.06
C TRP A 115 10.72 12.96 18.90
N LEU A 116 9.51 12.74 18.40
CA LEU A 116 8.92 13.57 17.33
C LEU A 116 8.69 15.01 17.77
N ALA A 117 8.24 15.22 19.01
CA ALA A 117 8.12 16.57 19.58
C ALA A 117 9.47 17.28 19.64
N SER A 118 10.56 16.57 19.99
CA SER A 118 11.92 17.13 19.98
C SER A 118 12.40 17.54 18.57
N LYS A 119 11.76 16.98 17.51
CA LYS A 119 12.01 17.32 16.11
C LYS A 119 11.05 18.39 15.55
N GLY A 120 10.20 18.97 16.41
CA GLY A 120 9.26 20.02 16.04
C GLY A 120 7.94 19.52 15.45
N MET A 121 7.66 18.22 15.54
CA MET A 121 6.37 17.69 15.12
C MET A 121 5.30 17.98 16.19
N GLU A 122 4.06 18.20 15.75
CA GLU A 122 2.89 18.48 16.59
C GLU A 122 1.89 17.32 16.62
N ALA A 123 2.08 16.37 15.75
CA ALA A 123 1.26 15.16 15.62
C ALA A 123 2.08 13.98 15.11
N MET A 124 1.55 12.78 15.28
CA MET A 124 2.08 11.57 14.64
C MET A 124 0.97 10.75 14.01
N ASP A 125 1.21 10.28 12.78
CA ASP A 125 0.36 9.30 12.10
C ASP A 125 0.89 7.88 12.33
N GLY A 126 -0.01 6.92 12.49
CA GLY A 126 0.38 5.52 12.71
C GLY A 126 -0.74 4.50 12.56
N PRO A 127 -0.38 3.21 12.43
CA PRO A 127 0.95 2.75 12.07
C PRO A 127 1.21 3.00 10.57
N ILE A 128 2.34 3.57 10.27
CA ILE A 128 2.78 3.86 8.90
C ILE A 128 4.27 3.56 8.72
N ASN A 129 4.80 3.71 7.51
CA ASN A 129 6.14 3.33 7.14
C ASN A 129 7.01 4.56 6.81
N PHE A 130 8.28 4.52 7.14
CA PHE A 130 9.28 5.51 6.70
C PHE A 130 9.66 5.27 5.23
N GLY A 131 8.67 5.36 4.32
CA GLY A 131 8.87 5.03 2.91
C GLY A 131 7.62 5.28 2.07
N SER A 132 7.33 4.33 1.19
CA SER A 132 6.14 4.38 0.34
C SER A 132 4.86 4.11 1.12
N ARG A 133 3.78 4.80 0.75
CA ARG A 133 2.43 4.53 1.27
C ARG A 133 1.87 3.17 0.83
N ASP A 134 2.51 2.51 -0.13
CA ASP A 134 2.07 1.24 -0.68
C ASP A 134 2.48 0.04 0.17
N ALA A 135 3.31 0.25 1.21
CA ALA A 135 3.85 -0.82 2.03
C ALA A 135 3.74 -0.50 3.53
N TRP A 136 3.34 -1.46 4.34
CA TRP A 136 3.20 -1.38 5.82
C TRP A 136 2.50 -0.10 6.29
N TRP A 137 1.31 0.17 5.73
CA TRP A 137 0.56 1.37 6.00
C TRP A 137 -0.83 1.07 6.52
N GLY A 138 -1.15 1.60 7.70
CA GLY A 138 -2.44 1.44 8.37
C GLY A 138 -2.53 0.21 9.27
N LEU A 139 -3.37 0.31 10.28
CA LEU A 139 -3.71 -0.76 11.22
C LEU A 139 -4.86 -1.58 10.67
N LEU A 140 -4.73 -2.90 10.58
CA LEU A 140 -5.85 -3.78 10.25
C LEU A 140 -6.92 -3.67 11.34
N VAL A 141 -8.15 -3.30 10.95
CA VAL A 141 -9.29 -3.12 11.87
C VAL A 141 -10.50 -3.97 11.50
N GLU A 142 -10.56 -4.47 10.26
CA GLU A 142 -11.58 -5.41 9.78
C GLU A 142 -10.96 -6.41 8.79
N GLY A 143 -11.49 -7.65 8.77
CA GLY A 143 -11.05 -8.68 7.84
C GLY A 143 -9.90 -9.53 8.36
N TYR A 144 -9.85 -9.78 9.66
CA TYR A 144 -8.85 -10.62 10.33
C TYR A 144 -8.83 -12.08 9.84
N ASP A 145 -9.89 -12.53 9.19
CA ASP A 145 -10.02 -13.89 8.63
C ASP A 145 -9.33 -14.05 7.27
N TYR A 146 -8.73 -12.98 6.73
CA TYR A 146 -8.06 -12.98 5.44
C TYR A 146 -6.57 -12.74 5.59
N GLU A 147 -5.77 -13.42 4.77
CA GLU A 147 -4.34 -13.16 4.68
C GLU A 147 -4.07 -11.76 4.14
N PRO A 148 -3.00 -11.08 4.59
CA PRO A 148 -2.56 -9.82 4.01
C PRO A 148 -2.05 -10.04 2.58
N LEU A 149 -2.12 -8.99 1.75
CA LEU A 149 -1.35 -8.91 0.51
C LEU A 149 0.12 -8.64 0.82
N TYR A 150 0.98 -8.91 -0.14
CA TYR A 150 2.41 -8.62 0.00
C TYR A 150 2.65 -7.17 0.39
N THR A 151 3.48 -6.96 1.39
CA THR A 151 3.76 -5.68 2.05
C THR A 151 2.58 -4.97 2.74
N ASN A 152 1.39 -5.57 2.74
CA ASN A 152 0.30 -5.06 3.58
C ASN A 152 0.40 -5.68 4.98
N PRO A 153 0.20 -4.91 6.05
CA PRO A 153 0.33 -5.42 7.40
C PRO A 153 -0.88 -6.28 7.79
N TYR A 154 -0.64 -7.24 8.67
CA TYR A 154 -1.65 -7.95 9.45
C TYR A 154 -1.42 -7.62 10.91
N HIS A 155 -2.50 -7.40 11.68
CA HIS A 155 -2.38 -7.04 13.09
C HIS A 155 -3.36 -7.86 13.94
N PRO A 156 -2.98 -8.21 15.18
CA PRO A 156 -3.91 -8.75 16.16
C PRO A 156 -5.08 -7.79 16.43
N PRO A 157 -6.31 -8.30 16.64
CA PRO A 157 -7.49 -7.44 16.84
C PRO A 157 -7.36 -6.46 18.02
N TYR A 158 -6.62 -6.81 19.10
CA TYR A 158 -6.44 -5.96 20.26
C TYR A 158 -5.59 -4.71 20.00
N TYR A 159 -4.81 -4.66 18.91
CA TYR A 159 -4.02 -3.44 18.57
C TYR A 159 -4.90 -2.22 18.40
N LYS A 160 -6.12 -2.39 17.88
CA LYS A 160 -7.08 -1.28 17.76
C LYS A 160 -7.31 -0.61 19.14
N ALA A 161 -7.57 -1.40 20.17
CA ALA A 161 -7.76 -0.89 21.53
C ALA A 161 -6.49 -0.21 22.07
N LEU A 162 -5.30 -0.76 21.82
CA LEU A 162 -4.04 -0.15 22.27
C LEU A 162 -3.84 1.24 21.69
N PHE A 163 -4.16 1.45 20.41
CA PHE A 163 -4.09 2.76 19.74
C PHE A 163 -5.15 3.73 20.28
N GLU A 164 -6.41 3.29 20.31
CA GLU A 164 -7.54 4.13 20.72
C GLU A 164 -7.47 4.52 22.19
N ASN A 165 -7.06 3.61 23.09
CA ASN A 165 -6.87 3.90 24.52
C ASN A 165 -5.72 4.88 24.78
N TYR A 166 -4.67 4.89 23.97
CA TYR A 166 -3.61 5.92 24.04
C TYR A 166 -4.12 7.29 23.59
N GLY A 167 -5.16 7.32 22.75
CA GLY A 167 -5.80 8.54 22.26
C GLY A 167 -5.59 8.85 20.79
N PHE A 168 -5.12 7.88 20.02
CA PHE A 168 -5.15 7.99 18.57
C PHE A 168 -6.58 8.05 18.04
N GLN A 169 -6.81 8.83 16.99
CA GLN A 169 -8.09 9.01 16.34
C GLN A 169 -8.02 8.60 14.87
N ASN A 170 -9.11 8.03 14.33
CA ASN A 170 -9.18 7.57 12.95
C ASN A 170 -9.00 8.74 11.98
N PHE A 171 -7.86 8.80 11.30
CA PHE A 171 -7.56 9.86 10.33
C PHE A 171 -8.15 9.55 8.96
N PHE A 172 -7.97 8.33 8.45
CA PHE A 172 -8.67 7.80 7.28
C PHE A 172 -8.65 6.28 7.25
N ASN A 173 -9.63 5.70 6.54
CA ASN A 173 -9.69 4.27 6.30
C ASN A 173 -9.17 3.91 4.92
N GLN A 174 -8.58 2.73 4.83
CA GLN A 174 -7.99 2.12 3.65
C GLN A 174 -8.72 0.82 3.35
N ASN A 175 -9.60 0.87 2.35
CA ASN A 175 -10.42 -0.27 1.98
C ASN A 175 -9.68 -1.18 1.01
N THR A 176 -9.71 -2.48 1.27
CA THR A 176 -9.31 -3.53 0.32
C THR A 176 -10.54 -4.24 -0.20
N TYR A 177 -10.68 -4.30 -1.50
CA TYR A 177 -11.77 -4.97 -2.18
C TYR A 177 -11.30 -6.25 -2.84
N VAL A 178 -12.15 -7.27 -2.85
CA VAL A 178 -11.91 -8.52 -3.57
C VAL A 178 -12.97 -8.74 -4.64
N TRP A 179 -12.51 -9.10 -5.82
CA TRP A 179 -13.32 -9.61 -6.90
C TRP A 179 -12.88 -11.05 -7.22
N ARG A 180 -13.83 -11.99 -7.20
CA ARG A 180 -13.52 -13.40 -7.45
C ARG A 180 -13.85 -13.77 -8.88
N ALA A 181 -12.91 -14.42 -9.58
CA ALA A 181 -13.08 -14.78 -10.98
C ALA A 181 -14.25 -15.76 -11.21
N GLN A 182 -14.54 -16.60 -10.21
CA GLN A 182 -15.59 -17.60 -10.28
C GLN A 182 -17.00 -16.99 -10.25
N ASP A 183 -17.21 -16.00 -9.40
CA ASP A 183 -18.52 -15.37 -9.14
C ASP A 183 -18.54 -13.91 -9.58
N GLY A 184 -17.43 -13.43 -10.15
CA GLY A 184 -17.23 -12.04 -10.48
C GLY A 184 -18.05 -11.61 -11.69
N VAL A 185 -18.88 -10.64 -11.46
CA VAL A 185 -19.65 -9.95 -12.50
C VAL A 185 -19.27 -8.47 -12.50
N LEU A 186 -19.44 -7.84 -13.65
CA LEU A 186 -19.44 -6.39 -13.75
C LEU A 186 -20.89 -5.92 -13.84
N SER A 187 -21.19 -4.71 -13.38
CA SER A 187 -22.54 -4.18 -13.48
C SER A 187 -22.94 -4.02 -14.95
N GLU A 188 -24.23 -4.16 -15.26
CA GLU A 188 -24.77 -3.97 -16.62
C GLU A 188 -24.37 -2.61 -17.20
N VAL A 189 -24.41 -1.57 -16.38
CA VAL A 189 -23.99 -0.20 -16.78
C VAL A 189 -22.51 -0.17 -17.12
N ALA A 190 -21.66 -0.90 -16.40
CA ALA A 190 -20.23 -0.99 -16.72
C ALA A 190 -20.00 -1.74 -18.04
N LEU A 191 -20.69 -2.86 -18.25
CA LEU A 191 -20.63 -3.66 -19.49
C LEU A 191 -21.08 -2.85 -20.69
N GLU A 192 -22.22 -2.15 -20.60
CA GLU A 192 -22.72 -1.29 -21.68
C GLU A 192 -21.74 -0.21 -22.08
N LYS A 193 -21.18 0.52 -21.08
CA LYS A 193 -20.15 1.54 -21.34
C LYS A 193 -18.89 0.94 -21.95
N ALA A 194 -18.46 -0.22 -21.44
CA ALA A 194 -17.29 -0.92 -21.94
C ALA A 194 -17.45 -1.35 -23.40
N HIS A 195 -18.56 -2.01 -23.73
CA HIS A 195 -18.81 -2.48 -25.08
C HIS A 195 -18.90 -1.34 -26.08
N ARG A 196 -19.45 -0.16 -25.68
CA ARG A 196 -19.44 1.04 -26.51
C ARG A 196 -18.01 1.51 -26.83
N VAL A 197 -17.12 1.51 -25.83
CA VAL A 197 -15.72 1.88 -26.01
C VAL A 197 -15.01 0.84 -26.88
N LEU A 198 -15.16 -0.46 -26.57
CA LEU A 198 -14.49 -1.55 -27.26
C LEU A 198 -14.98 -1.73 -28.72
N ALA A 199 -16.20 -1.30 -29.05
CA ALA A 199 -16.73 -1.29 -30.42
C ALA A 199 -16.13 -0.18 -31.30
N ASN A 200 -15.55 0.87 -30.71
CA ASN A 200 -14.89 1.93 -31.48
C ASN A 200 -13.43 1.55 -31.76
N PRO A 201 -13.02 1.37 -33.04
CA PRO A 201 -11.67 0.94 -33.40
C PRO A 201 -10.56 1.93 -33.01
N GLU A 202 -10.89 3.17 -32.68
CA GLU A 202 -9.93 4.15 -32.17
C GLU A 202 -9.41 3.79 -30.76
N TYR A 203 -10.17 2.98 -30.00
CA TYR A 203 -9.77 2.50 -28.67
C TYR A 203 -9.24 1.08 -28.73
N GLN A 204 -8.14 0.85 -28.06
CA GLN A 204 -7.53 -0.48 -27.94
C GLN A 204 -7.13 -0.74 -26.50
N ILE A 205 -7.41 -1.97 -26.03
CA ILE A 205 -6.91 -2.46 -24.74
C ILE A 205 -5.92 -3.57 -25.03
N LYS A 206 -4.71 -3.48 -24.49
CA LYS A 206 -3.63 -4.46 -24.71
C LYS A 206 -2.98 -4.81 -23.37
N ASP A 207 -2.65 -6.10 -23.20
CA ASP A 207 -1.67 -6.51 -22.18
C ASP A 207 -0.24 -6.30 -22.72
N ILE A 208 0.76 -6.50 -21.85
CA ILE A 208 2.16 -6.29 -22.24
C ILE A 208 2.85 -7.57 -22.76
N SER A 209 2.11 -8.64 -23.06
CA SER A 209 2.70 -9.90 -23.51
C SER A 209 3.52 -9.75 -24.80
N ASN A 210 3.14 -8.81 -25.65
CA ASN A 210 3.82 -8.48 -26.90
C ASN A 210 4.52 -7.09 -26.88
N THR A 211 4.66 -6.47 -25.70
CA THR A 211 5.27 -5.15 -25.55
C THR A 211 6.61 -5.30 -24.83
N ASN A 212 7.62 -4.55 -25.23
CA ASN A 212 8.86 -4.54 -24.46
C ASN A 212 8.70 -3.72 -23.17
N LEU A 213 9.52 -4.04 -22.15
CA LEU A 213 9.40 -3.39 -20.84
C LEU A 213 9.75 -1.90 -20.86
N GLU A 214 10.54 -1.44 -21.81
CA GLU A 214 10.89 -0.01 -21.93
C GLU A 214 9.71 0.80 -22.46
N GLU A 215 9.00 0.27 -23.45
CA GLU A 215 7.77 0.86 -23.96
C GLU A 215 6.68 0.86 -22.88
N ALA A 216 6.52 -0.26 -22.16
CA ALA A 216 5.58 -0.34 -21.04
C ALA A 216 5.91 0.68 -19.93
N ALA A 217 7.19 0.87 -19.61
CA ALA A 217 7.65 1.87 -18.66
C ALA A 217 7.32 3.30 -19.10
N GLU A 218 7.54 3.60 -20.40
CA GLU A 218 7.24 4.94 -20.94
C GLU A 218 5.73 5.21 -20.97
N ASN A 219 4.92 4.24 -21.39
CA ASN A 219 3.46 4.34 -21.35
C ASN A 219 2.94 4.57 -19.91
N LEU A 220 3.48 3.84 -18.94
CA LEU A 220 3.17 4.03 -17.52
C LEU A 220 3.49 5.46 -17.08
N ARG A 221 4.70 5.95 -17.38
CA ARG A 221 5.16 7.30 -17.02
C ARG A 221 4.27 8.40 -17.60
N ILE A 222 3.93 8.29 -18.89
CA ILE A 222 3.09 9.27 -19.59
C ILE A 222 1.72 9.37 -18.91
N ILE A 223 1.08 8.23 -18.67
CA ILE A 223 -0.25 8.22 -18.06
C ILE A 223 -0.18 8.65 -16.60
N TYR A 224 0.82 8.16 -15.84
CA TYR A 224 1.02 8.51 -14.43
C TYR A 224 1.15 10.02 -14.25
N ASN A 225 2.01 10.66 -15.03
CA ASN A 225 2.25 12.10 -14.94
C ASN A 225 1.02 12.92 -15.31
N LYS A 226 0.22 12.47 -16.28
CA LYS A 226 -1.05 13.12 -16.61
C LYS A 226 -2.14 12.89 -15.59
N ALA A 227 -2.24 11.67 -15.06
CA ALA A 227 -3.33 11.28 -14.16
C ALA A 227 -3.11 11.68 -12.70
N TRP A 228 -1.86 11.62 -12.21
CA TRP A 228 -1.53 11.71 -10.80
C TRP A 228 -0.78 12.98 -10.40
N ALA A 229 0.01 13.59 -11.31
CA ALA A 229 0.74 14.82 -11.01
C ALA A 229 -0.16 16.03 -10.69
N LEU A 230 -1.47 15.91 -10.94
CA LEU A 230 -2.46 16.92 -10.59
C LEU A 230 -2.86 16.87 -9.10
N PHE A 231 -2.49 15.81 -8.38
CA PHE A 231 -2.80 15.70 -6.95
C PHE A 231 -1.71 16.37 -6.11
N THR A 232 -2.14 17.03 -5.03
CA THR A 232 -1.20 17.66 -4.07
C THR A 232 -0.29 16.59 -3.46
N GLY A 233 1.02 16.86 -3.43
CA GLY A 233 2.02 15.95 -2.85
C GLY A 233 2.47 14.80 -3.76
N VAL A 234 1.96 14.69 -4.98
CA VAL A 234 2.44 13.71 -5.97
C VAL A 234 3.45 14.38 -6.89
N LYS A 235 4.66 13.81 -6.97
CA LYS A 235 5.71 14.24 -7.88
C LYS A 235 5.59 13.52 -9.22
N GLU A 236 6.01 14.17 -10.29
CA GLU A 236 6.16 13.51 -11.59
C GLU A 236 7.16 12.37 -11.52
N MET A 237 6.84 11.28 -12.20
CA MET A 237 7.72 10.13 -12.39
C MET A 237 8.71 10.40 -13.50
N THR A 238 10.00 10.26 -13.23
CA THR A 238 11.04 10.35 -14.26
C THR A 238 11.09 9.08 -15.11
N LYS A 239 11.76 9.16 -16.24
CA LYS A 239 11.97 7.99 -17.12
C LYS A 239 12.76 6.89 -16.40
N GLU A 240 13.78 7.28 -15.65
CA GLU A 240 14.63 6.36 -14.89
C GLU A 240 13.84 5.65 -13.78
N GLU A 241 12.94 6.36 -13.12
CA GLU A 241 12.06 5.79 -12.09
C GLU A 241 11.09 4.77 -12.68
N ALA A 242 10.44 5.09 -13.82
CA ALA A 242 9.55 4.17 -14.51
C ALA A 242 10.27 2.90 -14.98
N GLN A 243 11.45 3.06 -15.58
CA GLN A 243 12.28 1.94 -16.02
C GLN A 243 12.77 1.09 -14.84
N THR A 244 13.13 1.73 -13.72
CA THR A 244 13.57 1.04 -12.51
C THR A 244 12.43 0.25 -11.90
N LEU A 245 11.22 0.82 -11.84
CA LEU A 245 10.02 0.12 -11.38
C LEU A 245 9.76 -1.13 -12.23
N MET A 246 9.72 -1.01 -13.55
CA MET A 246 9.48 -2.15 -14.45
C MET A 246 10.57 -3.22 -14.36
N ARG A 247 11.85 -2.82 -14.21
CA ARG A 247 12.96 -3.76 -13.98
C ARG A 247 12.83 -4.50 -12.64
N THR A 248 12.44 -3.80 -11.59
CA THR A 248 12.25 -4.39 -10.25
C THR A 248 11.09 -5.39 -10.26
N LEU A 249 10.01 -5.08 -10.97
CA LEU A 249 8.86 -5.96 -11.10
C LEU A 249 9.09 -7.14 -12.06
N ARG A 250 10.03 -7.03 -13.00
CA ARG A 250 10.29 -8.04 -14.05
C ARG A 250 10.32 -9.51 -13.55
N PRO A 251 10.96 -9.85 -12.43
CA PRO A 251 11.01 -11.24 -11.96
C PRO A 251 9.63 -11.81 -11.62
N ILE A 252 8.73 -10.97 -11.13
CA ILE A 252 7.41 -11.36 -10.63
C ILE A 252 6.26 -11.02 -11.59
N ILE A 253 6.51 -10.22 -12.63
CA ILE A 253 5.46 -9.85 -13.61
C ILE A 253 4.90 -11.10 -14.30
N ASP A 254 3.57 -11.17 -14.35
CA ASP A 254 2.83 -11.89 -15.37
C ASP A 254 2.39 -10.85 -16.42
N PRO A 255 2.86 -10.96 -17.69
CA PRO A 255 2.53 -9.97 -18.73
C PRO A 255 1.03 -9.81 -18.98
N ASN A 256 0.23 -10.84 -18.67
CA ASN A 256 -1.22 -10.79 -18.81
C ASN A 256 -1.93 -10.05 -17.65
N LEU A 257 -1.19 -9.50 -16.70
CA LEU A 257 -1.72 -8.73 -15.56
C LEU A 257 -1.44 -7.22 -15.65
N ILE A 258 -0.77 -6.76 -16.71
CA ILE A 258 -0.52 -5.34 -16.95
C ILE A 258 -1.21 -4.93 -18.23
N TYR A 259 -2.13 -3.99 -18.14
CA TYR A 259 -2.94 -3.52 -19.26
C TYR A 259 -2.75 -2.04 -19.51
N PHE A 260 -2.74 -1.68 -20.80
CA PHE A 260 -2.82 -0.30 -21.25
C PHE A 260 -4.03 -0.10 -22.15
N ALA A 261 -4.69 1.05 -21.96
CA ALA A 261 -5.70 1.55 -22.88
C ALA A 261 -5.09 2.62 -23.78
N TYR A 262 -5.41 2.56 -25.05
CA TYR A 262 -4.95 3.50 -26.09
C TYR A 262 -6.14 4.14 -26.79
N HIS A 263 -5.95 5.37 -27.25
CA HIS A 263 -6.83 6.06 -28.19
C HIS A 263 -5.97 6.63 -29.31
N ASN A 264 -6.19 6.18 -30.55
CA ASN A 264 -5.34 6.50 -31.70
C ASN A 264 -3.84 6.33 -31.38
N ASP A 265 -3.49 5.13 -30.87
CA ASP A 265 -2.14 4.72 -30.43
C ASP A 265 -1.53 5.53 -29.27
N ASN A 266 -2.22 6.56 -28.76
CA ASN A 266 -1.76 7.29 -27.58
C ASN A 266 -2.18 6.56 -26.28
N PRO A 267 -1.27 6.31 -25.32
CA PRO A 267 -1.62 5.68 -24.06
C PRO A 267 -2.44 6.65 -23.19
N ILE A 268 -3.63 6.19 -22.76
CA ILE A 268 -4.63 6.99 -22.03
C ILE A 268 -5.00 6.40 -20.69
N GLY A 269 -4.68 5.15 -20.45
CA GLY A 269 -4.98 4.48 -19.17
C GLY A 269 -4.12 3.25 -18.98
N PHE A 270 -3.93 2.87 -17.72
CA PHE A 270 -3.24 1.65 -17.34
C PHE A 270 -3.90 0.97 -16.13
N PHE A 271 -3.67 -0.33 -16.04
CA PHE A 271 -3.92 -1.11 -14.84
C PHE A 271 -2.77 -2.09 -14.63
N VAL A 272 -2.04 -1.90 -13.53
CA VAL A 272 -0.90 -2.74 -13.15
C VAL A 272 -1.32 -3.63 -12.01
N MET A 273 -1.23 -4.93 -12.25
CA MET A 273 -1.48 -5.98 -11.26
C MET A 273 -0.27 -6.93 -11.23
N VAL A 274 -0.08 -7.61 -10.12
CA VAL A 274 0.95 -8.63 -9.97
C VAL A 274 0.38 -9.84 -9.21
N PRO A 275 0.99 -11.03 -9.37
CA PRO A 275 0.72 -12.14 -8.46
C PRO A 275 1.05 -11.74 -7.02
N ASP A 276 0.19 -12.08 -6.07
CA ASP A 276 0.47 -11.80 -4.66
C ASP A 276 1.53 -12.73 -4.12
N LEU A 277 2.70 -12.16 -3.80
CA LEU A 277 3.86 -12.94 -3.35
C LEU A 277 3.60 -13.68 -2.03
N ASN A 278 2.66 -13.20 -1.20
CA ASN A 278 2.33 -13.84 0.07
C ASN A 278 1.85 -15.29 -0.09
N CYS A 279 1.25 -15.63 -1.24
CA CYS A 279 0.88 -17.01 -1.56
C CYS A 279 2.09 -17.99 -1.48
N VAL A 280 3.29 -17.47 -1.67
CA VAL A 280 4.52 -18.29 -1.70
C VAL A 280 5.44 -17.99 -0.52
N ILE A 281 5.69 -16.70 -0.23
CA ILE A 281 6.71 -16.29 0.75
C ILE A 281 6.33 -16.60 2.20
N GLY A 282 5.05 -16.78 2.50
CA GLY A 282 4.60 -17.16 3.84
C GLY A 282 5.31 -18.40 4.40
N LYS A 283 5.79 -19.28 3.50
CA LYS A 283 6.55 -20.48 3.85
C LYS A 283 8.03 -20.23 4.09
N PHE A 284 8.53 -19.00 3.91
CA PHE A 284 9.97 -18.68 3.99
C PHE A 284 10.40 -18.16 5.35
N ASN A 285 9.44 -17.91 6.25
CA ASN A 285 9.67 -17.42 7.60
C ASN A 285 10.63 -16.19 7.62
N GLY A 286 10.35 -15.22 6.76
CA GLY A 286 11.11 -13.97 6.63
C GLY A 286 12.40 -14.06 5.81
N LYS A 287 12.85 -15.25 5.41
CA LYS A 287 14.15 -15.45 4.78
C LYS A 287 14.06 -15.57 3.26
N LEU A 288 14.69 -14.66 2.54
CA LEU A 288 14.78 -14.70 1.07
C LEU A 288 16.24 -14.91 0.61
N GLY A 289 16.84 -16.04 1.03
CA GLY A 289 18.13 -16.51 0.53
C GLY A 289 18.03 -17.09 -0.89
N LEU A 290 19.17 -17.50 -1.48
CA LEU A 290 19.23 -17.98 -2.87
C LEU A 290 18.25 -19.13 -3.14
N VAL A 291 18.16 -20.11 -2.25
CA VAL A 291 17.25 -21.26 -2.39
C VAL A 291 15.79 -20.80 -2.43
N ASN A 292 15.40 -19.91 -1.52
CA ASN A 292 14.02 -19.38 -1.48
C ASN A 292 13.70 -18.48 -2.69
N LYS A 293 14.70 -17.76 -3.24
CA LYS A 293 14.54 -17.03 -4.51
C LYS A 293 14.25 -17.96 -5.68
N LEU A 294 15.03 -19.05 -5.80
CA LEU A 294 14.80 -20.06 -6.83
C LEU A 294 13.44 -20.75 -6.66
N ARG A 295 13.06 -21.06 -5.42
CA ARG A 295 11.75 -21.63 -5.10
C ARG A 295 10.62 -20.66 -5.46
N LEU A 296 10.75 -19.37 -5.13
CA LEU A 296 9.77 -18.35 -5.50
C LEU A 296 9.57 -18.30 -7.01
N MET A 297 10.66 -18.27 -7.77
CA MET A 297 10.60 -18.25 -9.25
C MET A 297 9.94 -19.52 -9.81
N TYR A 298 10.26 -20.68 -9.27
CA TYR A 298 9.64 -21.95 -9.67
C TYR A 298 8.12 -21.96 -9.37
N GLU A 299 7.71 -21.55 -8.15
CA GLU A 299 6.30 -21.50 -7.75
C GLU A 299 5.50 -20.51 -8.60
N LEU A 300 6.07 -19.35 -8.93
CA LEU A 300 5.37 -18.33 -9.74
C LEU A 300 5.34 -18.66 -11.23
N LYS A 301 6.46 -19.12 -11.82
CA LYS A 301 6.60 -19.24 -13.29
C LYS A 301 6.27 -20.63 -13.82
N VAL A 302 6.60 -21.68 -13.05
CA VAL A 302 6.43 -23.08 -13.49
C VAL A 302 5.19 -23.68 -12.88
N ARG A 303 5.08 -23.69 -11.55
CA ARG A 303 3.98 -24.32 -10.84
C ARG A 303 2.70 -23.48 -10.86
N LYS A 304 2.83 -22.14 -11.02
CA LYS A 304 1.72 -21.19 -10.99
C LYS A 304 0.83 -21.37 -9.74
N SER A 305 1.46 -21.54 -8.58
CA SER A 305 0.77 -21.85 -7.32
C SER A 305 0.09 -20.66 -6.68
N CYS A 306 0.36 -19.44 -7.15
CA CYS A 306 -0.31 -18.24 -6.70
C CYS A 306 -1.65 -18.10 -7.46
N ASP A 307 -2.74 -18.08 -6.72
CA ASP A 307 -4.10 -17.93 -7.26
C ASP A 307 -4.74 -16.57 -6.92
N ARG A 308 -3.97 -15.67 -6.29
CA ARG A 308 -4.39 -14.32 -5.90
C ARG A 308 -3.58 -13.26 -6.63
N VAL A 309 -4.27 -12.23 -7.12
CA VAL A 309 -3.70 -11.07 -7.79
C VAL A 309 -3.82 -9.84 -6.90
N PHE A 310 -2.77 -9.05 -6.87
CA PHE A 310 -2.71 -7.76 -6.21
C PHE A 310 -2.76 -6.64 -7.27
N GLY A 311 -3.81 -5.83 -7.25
CA GLY A 311 -3.92 -4.61 -8.05
C GLY A 311 -3.16 -3.47 -7.37
N ILE A 312 -2.02 -3.09 -7.95
CA ILE A 312 -1.11 -2.11 -7.36
C ILE A 312 -1.53 -0.68 -7.68
N ILE A 313 -1.75 -0.40 -8.97
CA ILE A 313 -2.02 0.97 -9.43
C ILE A 313 -2.90 0.97 -10.69
N PHE A 314 -3.84 1.91 -10.69
CA PHE A 314 -4.79 2.14 -11.78
C PHE A 314 -4.86 3.63 -12.11
N GLY A 315 -4.80 4.00 -13.37
CA GLY A 315 -4.86 5.40 -13.75
C GLY A 315 -5.46 5.60 -15.15
N ILE A 316 -6.26 6.67 -15.28
CA ILE A 316 -6.81 7.16 -16.55
C ILE A 316 -6.48 8.64 -16.65
N THR A 317 -5.99 9.07 -17.81
CA THR A 317 -5.71 10.49 -18.03
C THR A 317 -6.99 11.32 -17.92
N PRO A 318 -6.93 12.56 -17.40
CA PRO A 318 -8.12 13.36 -17.05
C PRO A 318 -9.14 13.53 -18.18
N GLU A 319 -8.65 13.64 -19.40
CA GLU A 319 -9.47 13.86 -20.61
C GLU A 319 -10.36 12.65 -20.94
N TYR A 320 -10.02 11.46 -20.41
CA TYR A 320 -10.73 10.21 -20.67
C TYR A 320 -11.45 9.63 -19.45
N GLN A 321 -11.34 10.28 -18.29
CA GLN A 321 -12.09 9.89 -17.08
C GLN A 321 -13.60 10.03 -17.30
N GLY A 322 -14.36 9.07 -16.78
CA GLY A 322 -15.83 9.04 -16.92
C GLY A 322 -16.33 8.65 -18.30
N LYS A 323 -15.46 8.39 -19.29
CA LYS A 323 -15.83 7.95 -20.64
C LYS A 323 -15.98 6.43 -20.77
N GLY A 324 -15.82 5.68 -19.67
CA GLY A 324 -15.99 4.22 -19.64
C GLY A 324 -14.73 3.42 -19.91
N ILE A 325 -13.56 4.08 -19.97
CA ILE A 325 -12.26 3.41 -20.18
C ILE A 325 -11.96 2.45 -19.04
N GLU A 326 -12.29 2.83 -17.79
CA GLU A 326 -12.18 1.99 -16.60
C GLU A 326 -12.96 0.67 -16.77
N SER A 327 -14.19 0.80 -17.22
CA SER A 327 -15.06 -0.35 -17.49
C SER A 327 -14.55 -1.18 -18.67
N ALA A 328 -14.02 -0.55 -19.72
CA ALA A 328 -13.47 -1.22 -20.88
C ALA A 328 -12.25 -2.08 -20.50
N ILE A 329 -11.34 -1.59 -19.67
CA ILE A 329 -10.20 -2.38 -19.19
C ILE A 329 -10.69 -3.60 -18.40
N MET A 330 -11.59 -3.40 -17.44
CA MET A 330 -12.11 -4.49 -16.60
C MET A 330 -12.89 -5.54 -17.42
N THR A 331 -13.72 -5.09 -18.36
CA THR A 331 -14.46 -5.98 -19.25
C THR A 331 -13.53 -6.76 -20.17
N TYR A 332 -12.51 -6.10 -20.73
CA TYR A 332 -11.51 -6.77 -21.55
C TYR A 332 -10.79 -7.89 -20.77
N ILE A 333 -10.40 -7.64 -19.52
CA ILE A 333 -9.78 -8.63 -18.64
C ILE A 333 -10.76 -9.81 -18.41
N LEU A 334 -12.01 -9.49 -18.05
CA LEU A 334 -13.04 -10.51 -17.82
C LEU A 334 -13.23 -11.40 -19.05
N GLU A 335 -13.51 -10.81 -20.20
CA GLU A 335 -13.90 -11.54 -21.41
C GLU A 335 -12.70 -12.22 -22.10
N ASN A 336 -11.53 -11.58 -22.12
CA ASN A 336 -10.39 -12.05 -22.92
C ASN A 336 -9.33 -12.82 -22.13
N TYR A 337 -9.33 -12.71 -20.81
CA TYR A 337 -8.35 -13.41 -19.98
C TYR A 337 -9.04 -14.44 -19.05
N ILE A 338 -10.08 -14.04 -18.34
CA ILE A 338 -10.72 -14.89 -17.32
C ILE A 338 -11.71 -15.89 -17.96
N GLN A 339 -12.72 -15.40 -18.69
CA GLN A 339 -13.76 -16.26 -19.30
C GLN A 339 -13.21 -17.18 -20.39
N LYS A 340 -12.12 -16.81 -21.05
CA LYS A 340 -11.41 -17.70 -22.00
C LYS A 340 -10.55 -18.78 -21.30
N GLY A 341 -10.59 -18.86 -19.97
CA GLY A 341 -9.84 -19.86 -19.20
C GLY A 341 -8.31 -19.68 -19.25
N ARG A 342 -7.83 -18.49 -19.59
CA ARG A 342 -6.39 -18.19 -19.68
C ARG A 342 -5.79 -17.82 -18.33
N SER A 343 -6.61 -17.36 -17.37
CA SER A 343 -6.19 -16.91 -16.04
C SER A 343 -6.06 -18.10 -15.08
N PRO A 344 -4.91 -18.28 -14.43
CA PRO A 344 -4.75 -19.21 -13.32
C PRO A 344 -5.29 -18.64 -11.99
N TYR A 345 -5.65 -17.35 -11.96
CA TYR A 345 -5.99 -16.63 -10.75
C TYR A 345 -7.47 -16.75 -10.44
N LYS A 346 -7.77 -16.94 -9.12
CA LYS A 346 -9.14 -17.06 -8.60
C LYS A 346 -9.66 -15.77 -8.01
N SER A 347 -8.76 -14.91 -7.47
CA SER A 347 -9.16 -13.66 -6.83
C SER A 347 -8.25 -12.49 -7.23
N PHE A 348 -8.87 -11.33 -7.35
CA PHE A 348 -8.24 -10.05 -7.63
C PHE A 348 -8.54 -9.13 -6.47
N GLU A 349 -7.50 -8.69 -5.77
CA GLU A 349 -7.61 -7.77 -4.66
C GLU A 349 -7.11 -6.38 -5.07
N PHE A 350 -7.95 -5.39 -4.81
CA PHE A 350 -7.65 -3.97 -5.06
C PHE A 350 -7.34 -3.31 -3.73
N ALA A 351 -6.09 -3.06 -3.46
CA ALA A 351 -5.60 -2.46 -2.23
C ALA A 351 -4.60 -1.34 -2.55
N TRP A 352 -4.63 -0.31 -1.77
CA TRP A 352 -5.72 0.11 -0.90
C TRP A 352 -6.42 1.36 -1.46
N ILE A 353 -7.69 1.52 -1.18
CA ILE A 353 -8.45 2.68 -1.62
C ILE A 353 -8.90 3.46 -0.40
N GLY A 354 -8.36 4.67 -0.23
CA GLY A 354 -8.72 5.54 0.88
C GLY A 354 -10.19 5.95 0.84
N ASP A 355 -10.84 6.06 2.01
CA ASP A 355 -12.22 6.53 2.13
C ASP A 355 -12.35 8.02 1.74
N PHE A 356 -11.26 8.75 1.72
CA PHE A 356 -11.16 10.10 1.18
C PHE A 356 -11.24 10.17 -0.36
N ASN A 357 -11.21 9.01 -1.07
CA ASN A 357 -11.41 8.93 -2.52
C ASN A 357 -12.77 8.26 -2.86
N PRO A 358 -13.90 9.02 -2.78
CA PRO A 358 -15.22 8.44 -2.98
C PRO A 358 -15.47 8.01 -4.43
N VAL A 359 -14.79 8.61 -5.41
CA VAL A 359 -14.93 8.27 -6.83
C VAL A 359 -14.42 6.85 -7.08
N MET A 360 -13.22 6.53 -6.60
CA MET A 360 -12.62 5.21 -6.76
C MET A 360 -13.38 4.14 -5.97
N ASN A 361 -13.79 4.44 -4.73
CA ASN A 361 -14.62 3.54 -3.94
C ASN A 361 -15.95 3.22 -4.64
N LYS A 362 -16.62 4.23 -5.23
CA LYS A 362 -17.83 4.02 -6.01
C LYS A 362 -17.56 3.15 -7.24
N MET A 363 -16.48 3.41 -7.97
CA MET A 363 -16.11 2.65 -9.17
C MET A 363 -15.95 1.17 -8.84
N ILE A 364 -15.16 0.83 -7.83
CA ILE A 364 -14.90 -0.55 -7.44
C ILE A 364 -16.18 -1.26 -6.92
N LYS A 365 -16.97 -0.59 -6.07
CA LYS A 365 -18.19 -1.18 -5.50
C LYS A 365 -19.32 -1.33 -6.53
N THR A 366 -19.54 -0.30 -7.35
CA THR A 366 -20.76 -0.20 -8.17
C THR A 366 -20.53 -0.75 -9.58
N TYR A 367 -19.35 -0.56 -10.17
CA TYR A 367 -19.07 -0.95 -11.55
C TYR A 367 -18.33 -2.30 -11.62
N VAL A 368 -17.32 -2.49 -10.78
CA VAL A 368 -16.58 -3.76 -10.70
C VAL A 368 -17.33 -4.79 -9.85
N CYS A 369 -18.27 -4.36 -9.01
CA CYS A 369 -19.04 -5.21 -8.09
C CYS A 369 -18.13 -5.99 -7.11
N ALA A 370 -16.96 -5.43 -6.77
CA ALA A 370 -16.05 -6.03 -5.82
C ALA A 370 -16.53 -5.82 -4.38
N ASN A 371 -16.33 -6.84 -3.54
CA ASN A 371 -16.71 -6.82 -2.14
C ASN A 371 -15.57 -6.28 -1.28
N GLN A 372 -15.86 -5.36 -0.36
CA GLN A 372 -14.90 -4.97 0.67
C GLN A 372 -14.70 -6.14 1.62
N HIS A 373 -13.44 -6.52 1.89
CA HIS A 373 -13.17 -7.63 2.78
C HIS A 373 -12.08 -7.38 3.81
N LYS A 374 -11.25 -6.36 3.62
CA LYS A 374 -10.31 -5.87 4.65
C LYS A 374 -10.39 -4.35 4.76
N MET A 375 -10.16 -3.84 5.95
CA MET A 375 -10.00 -2.42 6.19
C MET A 375 -8.81 -2.17 7.12
N HIS A 376 -7.94 -1.26 6.70
CA HIS A 376 -6.91 -0.70 7.56
C HIS A 376 -7.28 0.73 7.91
N THR A 377 -6.79 1.22 9.03
CA THR A 377 -6.98 2.61 9.47
C THR A 377 -5.63 3.25 9.70
N THR A 378 -5.39 4.38 9.08
CA THR A 378 -4.34 5.30 9.51
C THR A 378 -4.90 6.17 10.61
N TYR A 379 -4.30 6.05 11.78
CA TYR A 379 -4.65 6.87 12.95
C TYR A 379 -3.75 8.09 13.03
N ARG A 380 -4.23 9.15 13.69
CA ARG A 380 -3.45 10.34 14.04
C ARG A 380 -3.58 10.63 15.52
N TYR A 381 -2.47 10.97 16.16
CA TYR A 381 -2.40 11.44 17.53
C TYR A 381 -1.90 12.89 17.54
N LEU A 382 -2.72 13.81 18.07
CA LEU A 382 -2.33 15.21 18.27
C LEU A 382 -1.59 15.34 19.60
N PHE A 383 -0.42 15.99 19.62
CA PHE A 383 0.35 16.18 20.85
C PHE A 383 -0.33 17.20 21.76
N ASP A 384 -0.85 18.28 21.19
CA ASP A 384 -1.76 19.18 21.90
C ASP A 384 -3.20 18.63 21.82
N ARG A 385 -3.66 18.04 22.93
CA ARG A 385 -4.98 17.43 23.07
C ARG A 385 -6.13 18.43 23.14
N THR A 386 -5.85 19.73 23.21
CA THR A 386 -6.85 20.81 23.19
C THR A 386 -7.23 21.21 21.76
N LYS A 387 -6.40 20.86 20.76
CA LYS A 387 -6.70 21.12 19.35
C LYS A 387 -7.80 20.21 18.86
N GLU A 388 -8.70 20.76 18.03
CA GLU A 388 -9.74 20.00 17.36
C GLU A 388 -9.13 19.00 16.36
N PHE A 389 -9.58 17.75 16.43
CA PHE A 389 -9.17 16.73 15.50
C PHE A 389 -10.00 16.80 14.22
N THR A 390 -9.33 16.80 13.08
CA THR A 390 -9.98 16.73 11.76
C THR A 390 -9.52 15.50 11.01
N ARG A 391 -10.47 14.76 10.42
CA ARG A 391 -10.16 13.64 9.53
C ARG A 391 -9.52 14.13 8.23
N CYS A 392 -8.79 13.22 7.56
CA CYS A 392 -8.20 13.49 6.25
C CYS A 392 -9.26 14.09 5.29
N PRO A 393 -8.98 15.25 4.68
CA PRO A 393 -9.91 15.86 3.74
C PRO A 393 -10.09 14.97 2.50
N ARG A 394 -11.28 15.02 1.91
CA ARG A 394 -11.54 14.32 0.65
C ARG A 394 -10.64 14.85 -0.45
N VAL A 395 -10.11 13.93 -1.26
CA VAL A 395 -9.33 14.31 -2.44
C VAL A 395 -10.21 15.11 -3.38
N GLY A 396 -9.88 16.39 -3.53
CA GLY A 396 -10.47 17.28 -4.52
C GLY A 396 -9.51 17.45 -5.69
N PHE A 397 -10.03 17.49 -6.92
CA PHE A 397 -9.21 17.95 -8.04
C PHE A 397 -8.81 19.41 -7.79
N LYS A 398 -7.52 19.74 -7.95
CA LYS A 398 -7.12 21.13 -8.07
C LYS A 398 -7.91 21.72 -9.24
N ARG A 399 -8.86 22.62 -8.96
CA ARG A 399 -9.44 23.42 -10.06
C ARG A 399 -8.29 24.18 -10.70
N PRO A 400 -8.12 24.11 -12.04
CA PRO A 400 -7.15 24.98 -12.70
C PRO A 400 -7.47 26.42 -12.27
N ALA A 401 -6.44 27.16 -11.87
CA ALA A 401 -6.59 28.57 -11.55
C ALA A 401 -7.32 29.23 -12.74
N LYS A 402 -8.44 29.91 -12.46
CA LYS A 402 -9.10 30.72 -13.47
C LYS A 402 -8.06 31.69 -14.02
N THR A 403 -7.68 31.51 -15.26
CA THR A 403 -6.92 32.50 -16.01
C THR A 403 -7.80 33.77 -15.97
N GLU A 404 -7.43 34.74 -15.17
CA GLU A 404 -8.02 36.08 -15.27
C GLU A 404 -7.71 36.60 -16.68
N THR A 405 -8.69 36.54 -17.55
CA THR A 405 -8.68 37.29 -18.80
C THR A 405 -8.63 38.76 -18.39
N LYS A 406 -7.46 39.37 -18.45
CA LYS A 406 -7.33 40.81 -18.49
C LYS A 406 -8.02 41.26 -19.76
N THR A 407 -9.24 41.81 -19.60
CA THR A 407 -9.84 42.67 -20.61
C THR A 407 -9.06 43.99 -20.59
N GLU A 408 -8.34 44.24 -21.68
CA GLU A 408 -7.89 45.58 -22.07
C GLU A 408 -9.11 46.40 -22.58
#